data_e17712de8bd5456fc470cd57e893163e
#
_entry.id   e17712de8bd5456fc470cd57e893163e
#
_cell.length_a   1.000
_cell.length_b   1.000
_cell.length_c   1.000
_cell.angle_alpha   90.00
_cell.angle_beta   90.00
_cell.angle_gamma   90.00
#
_symmetry.space_group_name_H-M   'P 1'
#
loop_
_entity.id
_entity.type
_entity.pdbx_description
1 polymer ?
#
loop_
_entity_poly.entity_id
_entity_poly.type
_entity_poly.pdbx_seq_one_letter_code
_entity_poly.pdbx_strand_id
1 'polypeptide(L)'
;MDLNNLSLKEKIGQKFMFGVNSHDIDVIIKLIREYHIGGVILYKKNYNNYDEMLSVIKRLKEANRDNKIPLFIAIDQEGGRVNRMPSEFKNIKNVYDMSMKDKKLLYENGNITSKMLSEMGINMNFAPVLDMCDNNSSKVLYKRCFYGNVNDVSECSLNYVKGFNNNRIIPVLKHFPGHGVSKLDSHFITPFVFDNKKVLDKHIRPFENIINKGIDAVMVNHLVIRGMTYGVPASISYNFINEYLRKRNNFNGLVITDEMNMLSRNIFYKFNYMKKVINSGSDIILVKIKDNDKFKIINKCTKYIENNSQCIKLLDDSVDRILKIKYKYNINDDISYDGCNVDEINKRIDKLNDLC
;
A
#
# COMPACT_ATOMS: atom_id res chain seq x y z
N MET A 1 -10.57 -19.98 3.94
CA MET A 1 -10.19 -20.05 5.39
C MET A 1 -11.34 -19.42 6.16
N ASP A 2 -11.80 -20.08 7.24
CA ASP A 2 -12.92 -19.57 8.04
C ASP A 2 -12.38 -18.63 9.14
N LEU A 3 -12.95 -17.45 9.25
CA LEU A 3 -12.63 -16.44 10.28
C LEU A 3 -12.78 -17.00 11.71
N ASN A 4 -13.73 -17.93 11.91
CA ASN A 4 -14.02 -18.55 13.19
C ASN A 4 -12.89 -19.47 13.70
N ASN A 5 -12.01 -19.92 12.81
CA ASN A 5 -10.86 -20.77 13.14
C ASN A 5 -9.63 -19.97 13.56
N LEU A 6 -9.73 -18.64 13.63
CA LEU A 6 -8.64 -17.75 14.00
C LEU A 6 -8.78 -17.29 15.45
N SER A 7 -7.69 -17.38 16.20
CA SER A 7 -7.58 -16.74 17.51
C SER A 7 -7.63 -15.20 17.39
N LEU A 8 -8.00 -14.53 18.47
CA LEU A 8 -8.00 -13.07 18.53
C LEU A 8 -6.60 -12.49 18.23
N LYS A 9 -5.54 -13.16 18.67
CA LYS A 9 -4.15 -12.76 18.40
C LYS A 9 -3.80 -12.83 16.91
N GLU A 10 -4.19 -13.92 16.23
CA GLU A 10 -4.03 -14.05 14.77
C GLU A 10 -4.79 -12.95 14.02
N LYS A 11 -6.04 -12.69 14.39
CA LYS A 11 -6.85 -11.61 13.79
C LYS A 11 -6.20 -10.24 13.97
N ILE A 12 -5.74 -9.91 15.17
CA ILE A 12 -5.08 -8.63 15.46
C ILE A 12 -3.80 -8.47 14.64
N GLY A 13 -2.98 -9.53 14.56
CA GLY A 13 -1.76 -9.52 13.77
C GLY A 13 -2.01 -9.16 12.31
N GLN A 14 -3.10 -9.65 11.71
CA GLN A 14 -3.43 -9.37 10.31
C GLN A 14 -3.66 -7.88 10.01
N LYS A 15 -3.99 -7.06 10.99
CA LYS A 15 -4.12 -5.61 10.80
C LYS A 15 -2.78 -4.88 10.62
N PHE A 16 -1.66 -5.51 10.91
CA PHE A 16 -0.37 -4.83 10.90
C PHE A 16 0.48 -5.23 9.70
N MET A 17 1.01 -4.21 9.01
CA MET A 17 2.09 -4.33 8.04
C MET A 17 3.27 -3.51 8.53
N PHE A 18 4.42 -4.17 8.77
CA PHE A 18 5.60 -3.49 9.28
C PHE A 18 6.66 -3.27 8.20
N GLY A 19 7.29 -2.08 8.25
CA GLY A 19 8.47 -1.78 7.45
C GLY A 19 9.70 -2.52 7.97
N VAL A 20 10.46 -3.13 7.06
CA VAL A 20 11.78 -3.72 7.33
C VAL A 20 12.81 -2.60 7.43
N ASN A 21 13.50 -2.48 8.58
CA ASN A 21 14.35 -1.31 8.86
C ASN A 21 15.78 -1.44 8.37
N SER A 22 16.31 -2.66 8.25
CA SER A 22 17.70 -2.95 7.91
C SER A 22 17.82 -4.24 7.11
N HIS A 23 19.05 -4.68 6.83
CA HIS A 23 19.31 -6.04 6.31
C HIS A 23 19.02 -7.12 7.35
N ASP A 24 19.14 -6.80 8.63
CA ASP A 24 18.70 -7.69 9.71
C ASP A 24 17.19 -7.69 9.81
N ILE A 25 16.59 -8.86 9.55
CA ILE A 25 15.14 -9.07 9.55
C ILE A 25 14.66 -9.88 10.76
N ASP A 26 15.48 -10.16 11.75
CA ASP A 26 15.15 -11.05 12.87
C ASP A 26 13.99 -10.51 13.71
N VAL A 27 13.92 -9.20 13.91
CA VAL A 27 12.77 -8.55 14.57
C VAL A 27 11.47 -8.79 13.78
N ILE A 28 11.52 -8.73 12.46
CA ILE A 28 10.36 -8.99 11.61
C ILE A 28 9.99 -10.47 11.64
N ILE A 29 10.96 -11.38 11.60
CA ILE A 29 10.73 -12.82 11.76
C ILE A 29 10.03 -13.12 13.08
N LYS A 30 10.47 -12.50 14.17
CA LYS A 30 9.83 -12.63 15.48
C LYS A 30 8.39 -12.12 15.48
N LEU A 31 8.12 -10.98 14.83
CA LEU A 31 6.76 -10.45 14.68
C LEU A 31 5.85 -11.38 13.86
N ILE A 32 6.37 -11.97 12.78
CA ILE A 32 5.65 -12.95 11.98
C ILE A 32 5.28 -14.16 12.83
N ARG A 33 6.25 -14.78 13.50
CA ARG A 33 6.05 -16.02 14.27
C ARG A 33 5.20 -15.84 15.52
N GLU A 34 5.46 -14.78 16.28
CA GLU A 34 4.83 -14.59 17.59
C GLU A 34 3.55 -13.74 17.55
N TYR A 35 3.43 -12.83 16.59
CA TYR A 35 2.29 -11.90 16.51
C TYR A 35 1.42 -12.09 15.28
N HIS A 36 1.78 -13.03 14.38
CA HIS A 36 1.04 -13.37 13.17
C HIS A 36 0.72 -12.13 12.30
N ILE A 37 1.70 -11.20 12.16
CA ILE A 37 1.48 -9.95 11.40
C ILE A 37 1.01 -10.24 9.97
N GLY A 38 0.12 -9.38 9.46
CA GLY A 38 -0.53 -9.56 8.17
C GLY A 38 0.38 -9.31 6.97
N GLY A 39 1.44 -8.49 7.14
CA GLY A 39 2.35 -8.18 6.06
C GLY A 39 3.62 -7.45 6.45
N VAL A 40 4.50 -7.32 5.46
CA VAL A 40 5.74 -6.56 5.53
C VAL A 40 5.89 -5.68 4.29
N ILE A 41 6.58 -4.55 4.42
CA ILE A 41 6.99 -3.73 3.27
C ILE A 41 8.51 -3.66 3.19
N LEU A 42 9.04 -3.91 1.99
CA LEU A 42 10.46 -3.88 1.67
C LEU A 42 10.88 -2.53 1.10
N TYR A 43 12.09 -2.12 1.42
CA TYR A 43 12.75 -0.92 0.91
C TYR A 43 14.10 -1.27 0.29
N LYS A 44 14.60 -0.45 -0.62
CA LYS A 44 15.89 -0.67 -1.30
C LYS A 44 17.05 -0.94 -0.35
N LYS A 45 17.02 -0.43 0.87
CA LYS A 45 18.04 -0.64 1.90
C LYS A 45 18.02 -2.03 2.58
N ASN A 46 17.09 -2.91 2.22
CA ASN A 46 16.96 -4.25 2.83
C ASN A 46 17.79 -5.32 2.11
N TYR A 47 18.38 -4.99 0.99
CA TYR A 47 19.22 -5.85 0.15
C TYR A 47 20.16 -5.00 -0.70
N ASN A 48 21.34 -5.54 -1.04
CA ASN A 48 22.32 -4.87 -1.89
C ASN A 48 22.19 -5.31 -3.35
N ASN A 49 21.81 -6.56 -3.59
CA ASN A 49 21.73 -7.19 -4.90
C ASN A 49 20.49 -8.10 -5.01
N TYR A 50 20.30 -8.69 -6.16
CA TYR A 50 19.13 -9.51 -6.47
C TYR A 50 19.05 -10.79 -5.63
N ASP A 51 20.18 -11.50 -5.44
CA ASP A 51 20.21 -12.73 -4.65
C ASP A 51 19.86 -12.47 -3.18
N GLU A 52 20.36 -11.37 -2.61
CA GLU A 52 19.98 -10.95 -1.26
C GLU A 52 18.50 -10.61 -1.16
N MET A 53 17.93 -9.94 -2.17
CA MET A 53 16.50 -9.64 -2.21
C MET A 53 15.66 -10.92 -2.19
N LEU A 54 16.00 -11.91 -3.02
CA LEU A 54 15.33 -13.20 -3.04
C LEU A 54 15.48 -13.94 -1.70
N SER A 55 16.69 -13.92 -1.12
CA SER A 55 16.98 -14.53 0.19
C SER A 55 16.10 -13.91 1.30
N VAL A 56 16.00 -12.58 1.35
CA VAL A 56 15.15 -11.86 2.32
C VAL A 56 13.70 -12.28 2.16
N ILE A 57 13.17 -12.33 0.93
CA ILE A 57 11.77 -12.69 0.67
C ILE A 57 11.51 -14.15 1.07
N LYS A 58 12.40 -15.09 0.71
CA LYS A 58 12.28 -16.50 1.10
C LYS A 58 12.30 -16.68 2.62
N ARG A 59 13.21 -16.02 3.33
CA ARG A 59 13.26 -16.05 4.81
C ARG A 59 12.00 -15.51 5.47
N LEU A 60 11.39 -14.46 4.93
CA LEU A 60 10.13 -13.92 5.43
C LEU A 60 8.97 -14.90 5.25
N LYS A 61 8.85 -15.53 4.08
CA LYS A 61 7.84 -16.56 3.81
C LYS A 61 8.05 -17.79 4.67
N GLU A 62 9.27 -18.27 4.81
CA GLU A 62 9.61 -19.40 5.66
C GLU A 62 9.28 -19.12 7.13
N ALA A 63 9.51 -17.90 7.60
CA ALA A 63 9.10 -17.50 8.96
C ALA A 63 7.59 -17.57 9.19
N ASN A 64 6.79 -17.44 8.13
CA ASN A 64 5.32 -17.51 8.17
C ASN A 64 4.76 -18.92 7.93
N ARG A 65 5.59 -19.92 7.65
CA ARG A 65 5.20 -21.28 7.20
C ARG A 65 4.20 -21.97 8.14
N ASP A 66 4.36 -21.77 9.45
CA ASP A 66 3.52 -22.39 10.48
C ASP A 66 2.25 -21.56 10.79
N ASN A 67 2.13 -20.37 10.19
CA ASN A 67 0.96 -19.51 10.35
C ASN A 67 -0.16 -19.96 9.39
N LYS A 68 -1.43 -19.84 9.83
CA LYS A 68 -2.59 -20.22 9.03
C LYS A 68 -2.84 -19.29 7.84
N ILE A 69 -2.38 -18.01 7.94
CA ILE A 69 -2.68 -16.97 6.97
C ILE A 69 -1.38 -16.57 6.27
N PRO A 70 -1.32 -16.64 4.94
CA PRO A 70 -0.12 -16.26 4.19
C PRO A 70 0.22 -14.79 4.33
N LEU A 71 1.51 -14.44 4.16
CA LEU A 71 2.04 -13.11 4.40
C LEU A 71 1.84 -12.19 3.18
N PHE A 72 1.41 -10.94 3.39
CA PHE A 72 1.61 -9.91 2.38
C PHE A 72 3.06 -9.46 2.37
N ILE A 73 3.68 -9.45 1.20
CA ILE A 73 5.00 -8.85 0.96
C ILE A 73 4.80 -7.72 -0.02
N ALA A 74 4.91 -6.49 0.48
CA ALA A 74 4.65 -5.26 -0.25
C ALA A 74 5.94 -4.52 -0.64
N ILE A 75 5.86 -3.69 -1.67
CA ILE A 75 6.93 -2.81 -2.14
C ILE A 75 6.36 -1.53 -2.77
N ASP A 76 7.14 -0.44 -2.81
CA ASP A 76 6.85 0.76 -3.58
C ASP A 76 7.62 0.74 -4.90
N GLN A 77 7.23 -0.06 -5.86
CA GLN A 77 7.85 -0.07 -7.17
C GLN A 77 7.01 0.74 -8.17
N GLU A 78 7.30 2.05 -8.25
CA GLU A 78 6.59 2.99 -9.13
C GLU A 78 7.29 3.18 -10.49
N GLY A 79 8.59 2.91 -10.54
CA GLY A 79 9.47 3.33 -11.64
C GLY A 79 9.98 4.76 -11.45
N GLY A 80 10.79 5.23 -12.39
CA GLY A 80 11.43 6.54 -12.30
C GLY A 80 12.25 6.71 -11.02
N ARG A 81 11.96 7.77 -10.25
CA ARG A 81 12.70 8.05 -9.01
C ARG A 81 12.33 7.15 -7.81
N VAL A 82 11.19 6.47 -7.89
CA VAL A 82 10.75 5.54 -6.83
C VAL A 82 10.93 4.11 -7.33
N ASN A 83 12.19 3.70 -7.39
CA ASN A 83 12.64 2.39 -7.80
C ASN A 83 13.26 1.65 -6.61
N ARG A 84 12.75 0.45 -6.30
CA ARG A 84 13.24 -0.40 -5.21
C ARG A 84 14.05 -1.58 -5.72
N MET A 85 14.08 -1.80 -7.03
CA MET A 85 14.80 -2.93 -7.60
C MET A 85 16.30 -2.82 -7.39
N PRO A 86 17.00 -3.95 -7.20
CA PRO A 86 18.45 -4.02 -7.20
C PRO A 86 19.07 -3.50 -8.51
N SER A 87 20.38 -3.26 -8.51
CA SER A 87 21.08 -2.63 -9.64
C SER A 87 21.14 -3.48 -10.91
N GLU A 88 20.90 -4.77 -10.80
CA GLU A 88 20.84 -5.71 -11.93
C GLU A 88 19.63 -5.42 -12.83
N PHE A 89 18.58 -4.81 -12.27
CA PHE A 89 17.40 -4.43 -13.03
C PHE A 89 17.51 -3.01 -13.55
N LYS A 90 17.24 -2.84 -14.83
CA LYS A 90 17.05 -1.52 -15.42
C LYS A 90 15.83 -0.83 -14.81
N ASN A 91 15.90 0.48 -14.70
CA ASN A 91 14.78 1.25 -14.17
C ASN A 91 13.76 1.53 -15.28
N ILE A 92 12.49 1.25 -15.02
CA ILE A 92 11.39 1.67 -15.88
C ILE A 92 11.24 3.19 -15.77
N LYS A 93 11.14 3.90 -16.91
CA LYS A 93 10.87 5.35 -16.93
C LYS A 93 9.62 5.70 -16.14
N ASN A 94 9.52 6.94 -15.71
CA ASN A 94 8.39 7.40 -14.89
C ASN A 94 7.07 7.42 -15.69
N VAL A 95 5.98 7.21 -14.98
CA VAL A 95 4.63 7.14 -15.56
C VAL A 95 4.15 8.46 -16.14
N TYR A 96 4.71 9.60 -15.69
CA TYR A 96 4.37 10.92 -16.21
C TYR A 96 4.78 11.06 -17.69
N ASP A 97 6.05 10.80 -17.99
CA ASP A 97 6.58 10.90 -19.36
C ASP A 97 5.89 9.86 -20.28
N MET A 98 5.64 8.63 -19.79
CA MET A 98 4.89 7.61 -20.53
C MET A 98 3.46 8.07 -20.86
N SER A 99 2.74 8.61 -19.89
CA SER A 99 1.36 9.06 -20.08
C SER A 99 1.23 10.25 -21.03
N MET A 100 2.26 11.10 -21.12
CA MET A 100 2.35 12.17 -22.12
C MET A 100 2.54 11.62 -23.53
N LYS A 101 3.27 10.53 -23.67
CA LYS A 101 3.62 9.94 -24.97
C LYS A 101 2.49 9.07 -25.53
N ASP A 102 2.18 7.99 -24.83
CA ASP A 102 1.08 7.08 -25.17
C ASP A 102 0.60 6.33 -23.92
N LYS A 103 -0.68 6.48 -23.59
CA LYS A 103 -1.32 5.81 -22.45
C LYS A 103 -1.27 4.27 -22.53
N LYS A 104 -1.13 3.69 -23.71
CA LYS A 104 -1.01 2.23 -23.91
C LYS A 104 0.28 1.67 -23.33
N LEU A 105 1.35 2.48 -23.26
CA LEU A 105 2.62 2.08 -22.65
C LEU A 105 2.46 1.70 -21.16
N LEU A 106 1.44 2.25 -20.51
CA LEU A 106 1.17 2.00 -19.10
C LEU A 106 0.68 0.56 -18.85
N TYR A 107 0.00 -0.06 -19.81
CA TYR A 107 -0.33 -1.49 -19.71
C TYR A 107 0.94 -2.34 -19.68
N GLU A 108 1.87 -2.08 -20.60
CA GLU A 108 3.13 -2.83 -20.63
C GLU A 108 4.00 -2.56 -19.40
N ASN A 109 4.04 -1.30 -18.93
CA ASN A 109 4.69 -0.97 -17.65
C ASN A 109 4.11 -1.81 -16.50
N GLY A 110 2.79 -1.82 -16.35
CA GLY A 110 2.12 -2.63 -15.32
C GLY A 110 2.41 -4.13 -15.48
N ASN A 111 2.44 -4.63 -16.71
CA ASN A 111 2.71 -6.04 -16.99
C ASN A 111 4.15 -6.45 -16.65
N ILE A 112 5.14 -5.65 -17.07
CA ILE A 112 6.54 -5.91 -16.71
C ILE A 112 6.74 -5.84 -15.20
N THR A 113 6.23 -4.77 -14.57
CA THR A 113 6.37 -4.56 -13.12
C THR A 113 5.75 -5.72 -12.34
N SER A 114 4.51 -6.11 -12.65
CA SER A 114 3.82 -7.17 -11.93
C SER A 114 4.45 -8.55 -12.17
N LYS A 115 4.87 -8.87 -13.41
CA LYS A 115 5.62 -10.11 -13.71
C LYS A 115 6.89 -10.20 -12.87
N MET A 116 7.72 -9.16 -12.91
CA MET A 116 8.97 -9.08 -12.17
C MET A 116 8.74 -9.30 -10.66
N LEU A 117 7.78 -8.59 -10.06
CA LEU A 117 7.48 -8.70 -8.63
C LEU A 117 6.93 -10.08 -8.25
N SER A 118 6.04 -10.65 -9.06
CA SER A 118 5.46 -11.98 -8.84
C SER A 118 6.52 -13.07 -8.84
N GLU A 119 7.42 -13.07 -9.82
CA GLU A 119 8.50 -14.05 -9.94
C GLU A 119 9.53 -13.95 -8.81
N MET A 120 9.61 -12.80 -8.12
CA MET A 120 10.39 -12.63 -6.89
C MET A 120 9.66 -13.06 -5.62
N GLY A 121 8.37 -13.40 -5.71
CA GLY A 121 7.56 -13.79 -4.55
C GLY A 121 6.96 -12.62 -3.78
N ILE A 122 7.00 -11.38 -4.30
CA ILE A 122 6.25 -10.21 -3.84
C ILE A 122 4.82 -10.35 -4.31
N ASN A 123 3.84 -9.86 -3.54
CA ASN A 123 2.42 -10.03 -3.84
C ASN A 123 1.59 -8.75 -3.74
N MET A 124 2.19 -7.61 -3.37
CA MET A 124 1.52 -6.32 -3.30
C MET A 124 2.45 -5.19 -3.75
N ASN A 125 1.96 -4.29 -4.61
CA ASN A 125 2.71 -3.12 -5.03
C ASN A 125 1.96 -1.83 -4.69
N PHE A 126 2.58 -0.93 -3.95
CA PHE A 126 2.01 0.39 -3.65
C PHE A 126 2.20 1.33 -4.84
N ALA A 127 1.53 1.00 -5.92
CA ALA A 127 1.39 1.73 -7.18
C ALA A 127 0.08 1.28 -7.87
N PRO A 128 -0.50 2.14 -8.71
CA PRO A 128 -0.03 3.44 -9.19
C PRO A 128 -0.36 4.62 -8.29
N VAL A 129 0.30 5.77 -8.55
CA VAL A 129 0.01 7.06 -7.91
C VAL A 129 -1.05 7.80 -8.73
N LEU A 130 -2.27 7.91 -8.20
CA LEU A 130 -3.42 8.56 -8.84
C LEU A 130 -3.59 10.03 -8.45
N ASP A 131 -2.68 10.55 -7.65
CA ASP A 131 -2.73 11.97 -7.28
C ASP A 131 -2.73 12.86 -8.51
N MET A 132 -3.63 13.85 -8.54
CA MET A 132 -3.60 14.87 -9.59
C MET A 132 -2.45 15.83 -9.31
N CYS A 133 -1.54 16.00 -10.27
CA CYS A 133 -0.39 16.90 -10.14
C CYS A 133 -0.56 18.11 -11.04
N ASP A 134 -0.41 19.29 -10.47
CA ASP A 134 -0.32 20.56 -11.16
C ASP A 134 0.82 21.42 -10.55
N ASN A 135 0.98 22.65 -11.04
CA ASN A 135 2.03 23.58 -10.56
C ASN A 135 1.89 23.92 -9.07
N ASN A 136 0.76 23.62 -8.46
CA ASN A 136 0.48 23.84 -7.04
C ASN A 136 0.69 22.61 -6.18
N SER A 137 0.94 21.46 -6.77
CA SER A 137 1.14 20.21 -6.04
C SER A 137 2.52 20.15 -5.39
N SER A 138 2.63 19.34 -4.33
CA SER A 138 3.91 19.08 -3.67
C SER A 138 4.95 18.52 -4.63
N LYS A 139 6.20 19.02 -4.54
CA LYS A 139 7.36 18.51 -5.30
C LYS A 139 7.62 17.01 -5.10
N VAL A 140 7.12 16.45 -3.99
CA VAL A 140 7.19 15.00 -3.71
C VAL A 140 6.45 14.18 -4.77
N LEU A 141 5.42 14.72 -5.40
CA LEU A 141 4.61 14.06 -6.42
C LEU A 141 5.18 14.23 -7.85
N TYR A 142 6.15 15.12 -8.05
CA TYR A 142 6.69 15.41 -9.39
C TYR A 142 7.16 14.15 -10.11
N LYS A 143 6.65 13.93 -11.33
CA LYS A 143 6.89 12.77 -12.19
C LYS A 143 6.50 11.40 -11.60
N ARG A 144 5.81 11.35 -10.46
CA ARG A 144 5.22 10.11 -9.91
C ARG A 144 3.77 9.92 -10.34
N CYS A 145 3.08 11.01 -10.67
CA CYS A 145 1.69 11.01 -11.11
C CYS A 145 1.59 10.87 -12.63
N PHE A 146 0.44 10.45 -13.12
CA PHE A 146 0.14 10.50 -14.56
C PHE A 146 -0.08 11.96 -15.02
N TYR A 147 0.24 12.23 -16.27
CA TYR A 147 -0.04 13.51 -16.91
C TYR A 147 -1.50 13.58 -17.38
N GLY A 148 -2.10 14.78 -17.31
CA GLY A 148 -3.38 15.07 -17.91
C GLY A 148 -4.49 15.47 -16.93
N ASN A 149 -5.71 15.49 -17.45
CA ASN A 149 -6.93 15.78 -16.69
C ASN A 149 -7.45 14.53 -15.95
N VAL A 150 -8.59 14.66 -15.26
CA VAL A 150 -9.23 13.56 -14.50
C VAL A 150 -9.46 12.31 -15.34
N ASN A 151 -9.94 12.48 -16.59
CA ASN A 151 -10.21 11.35 -17.48
C ASN A 151 -8.91 10.68 -17.93
N ASP A 152 -7.90 11.48 -18.24
CA ASP A 152 -6.57 10.98 -18.64
C ASP A 152 -5.93 10.16 -17.52
N VAL A 153 -5.91 10.69 -16.30
CA VAL A 153 -5.36 10.00 -15.13
C VAL A 153 -6.13 8.71 -14.84
N SER A 154 -7.46 8.74 -14.95
CA SER A 154 -8.29 7.54 -14.78
C SER A 154 -7.99 6.47 -15.83
N GLU A 155 -7.89 6.85 -17.11
CA GLU A 155 -7.56 5.92 -18.20
C GLU A 155 -6.15 5.34 -18.06
N CYS A 156 -5.17 6.19 -17.76
CA CYS A 156 -3.78 5.78 -17.50
C CYS A 156 -3.70 4.76 -16.36
N SER A 157 -4.37 5.05 -15.25
CA SER A 157 -4.41 4.16 -14.10
C SER A 157 -5.04 2.82 -14.44
N LEU A 158 -6.15 2.84 -15.18
CA LEU A 158 -6.84 1.61 -15.60
C LEU A 158 -5.94 0.74 -16.50
N ASN A 159 -5.21 1.35 -17.44
CA ASN A 159 -4.27 0.63 -18.30
C ASN A 159 -3.14 0.01 -17.47
N TYR A 160 -2.55 0.79 -16.54
CA TYR A 160 -1.52 0.29 -15.65
C TYR A 160 -2.00 -0.91 -14.82
N VAL A 161 -3.15 -0.77 -14.16
CA VAL A 161 -3.75 -1.83 -13.32
C VAL A 161 -4.10 -3.08 -14.13
N LYS A 162 -4.60 -2.93 -15.37
CA LYS A 162 -4.86 -4.06 -16.26
C LYS A 162 -3.60 -4.89 -16.54
N GLY A 163 -2.42 -4.28 -16.56
CA GLY A 163 -1.14 -4.98 -16.69
C GLY A 163 -0.85 -5.93 -15.52
N PHE A 164 -1.47 -5.74 -14.37
CA PHE A 164 -1.31 -6.61 -13.18
C PHE A 164 -2.17 -7.87 -13.21
N ASN A 165 -3.23 -7.91 -14.00
CA ASN A 165 -4.28 -8.94 -13.90
C ASN A 165 -3.79 -10.39 -14.02
N ASN A 166 -2.70 -10.63 -14.73
CA ASN A 166 -2.20 -11.98 -15.00
C ASN A 166 -1.12 -12.45 -14.00
N ASN A 167 -0.66 -11.59 -13.10
CA ASN A 167 0.54 -11.84 -12.31
C ASN A 167 0.32 -11.94 -10.79
N ARG A 168 -0.94 -12.01 -10.34
CA ARG A 168 -1.30 -12.20 -8.91
C ARG A 168 -0.68 -11.15 -7.95
N ILE A 169 -0.40 -9.95 -8.44
CA ILE A 169 0.07 -8.83 -7.63
C ILE A 169 -1.10 -7.89 -7.39
N ILE A 170 -1.27 -7.48 -6.14
CA ILE A 170 -2.30 -6.52 -5.73
C ILE A 170 -1.78 -5.11 -6.00
N PRO A 171 -2.31 -4.36 -7.00
CA PRO A 171 -2.01 -2.96 -7.15
C PRO A 171 -2.75 -2.15 -6.08
N VAL A 172 -2.07 -1.20 -5.43
CA VAL A 172 -2.67 -0.34 -4.41
C VAL A 172 -2.69 1.09 -4.91
N LEU A 173 -3.88 1.63 -5.15
CA LEU A 173 -4.05 3.02 -5.57
C LEU A 173 -3.68 3.99 -4.45
N LYS A 174 -2.84 5.01 -4.74
CA LYS A 174 -2.40 5.96 -3.72
C LYS A 174 -2.33 7.39 -4.26
N HIS A 175 -2.49 8.38 -3.40
CA HIS A 175 -2.82 8.38 -1.97
C HIS A 175 -4.22 8.95 -1.78
N PHE A 176 -5.23 8.11 -1.66
CA PHE A 176 -6.63 8.53 -1.55
C PHE A 176 -6.85 9.49 -0.36
N PRO A 177 -7.62 10.55 -0.50
CA PRO A 177 -8.45 10.98 -1.65
C PRO A 177 -7.75 11.89 -2.67
N GLY A 178 -6.44 11.96 -2.68
CA GLY A 178 -5.64 12.76 -3.60
C GLY A 178 -4.75 13.76 -2.87
N HIS A 179 -3.46 13.45 -2.75
CA HIS A 179 -2.48 14.29 -2.05
C HIS A 179 -2.14 15.57 -2.83
N GLY A 180 -2.40 15.59 -4.15
CA GLY A 180 -2.09 16.74 -5.01
C GLY A 180 -2.84 18.03 -4.67
N VAL A 181 -3.90 17.98 -3.86
CA VAL A 181 -4.60 19.15 -3.35
C VAL A 181 -3.74 19.97 -2.37
N SER A 182 -2.70 19.39 -1.79
CA SER A 182 -1.82 20.05 -0.82
C SER A 182 -0.45 20.36 -1.38
N LYS A 183 0.06 21.56 -1.13
CA LYS A 183 1.47 21.94 -1.35
C LYS A 183 2.40 21.40 -0.28
N LEU A 184 1.85 21.06 0.89
CA LEU A 184 2.61 20.60 2.05
C LEU A 184 2.94 19.13 1.90
N ASP A 185 4.17 18.80 2.26
CA ASP A 185 4.61 17.41 2.36
C ASP A 185 4.13 16.82 3.69
N SER A 186 3.31 15.77 3.62
CA SER A 186 2.77 15.06 4.79
C SER A 186 3.85 14.38 5.63
N HIS A 187 5.07 14.23 5.12
CA HIS A 187 6.20 13.74 5.91
C HIS A 187 6.65 14.71 7.01
N PHE A 188 6.32 15.98 6.90
CA PHE A 188 6.74 17.02 7.84
C PHE A 188 5.58 17.59 8.66
N ILE A 189 4.44 17.81 8.05
CA ILE A 189 3.26 18.44 8.67
C ILE A 189 2.00 17.74 8.15
N THR A 190 1.03 17.46 9.03
CA THR A 190 -0.30 17.00 8.63
C THR A 190 -1.00 18.12 7.84
N PRO A 191 -1.25 17.95 6.53
CA PRO A 191 -1.83 19.02 5.74
C PRO A 191 -3.32 19.19 6.03
N PHE A 192 -3.75 20.45 6.23
CA PHE A 192 -5.16 20.82 6.30
C PHE A 192 -5.63 21.33 4.94
N VAL A 193 -6.74 20.80 4.46
CA VAL A 193 -7.36 21.17 3.19
C VAL A 193 -8.68 21.89 3.45
N PHE A 194 -8.71 23.15 3.07
CA PHE A 194 -9.90 24.02 3.21
C PHE A 194 -10.56 24.33 1.87
N ASP A 195 -10.11 23.67 0.80
CA ASP A 195 -10.55 23.95 -0.55
C ASP A 195 -12.04 23.73 -0.76
N ASN A 196 -12.57 24.41 -1.76
CA ASN A 196 -13.97 24.24 -2.12
C ASN A 196 -14.23 22.86 -2.73
N LYS A 197 -15.49 22.45 -2.73
CA LYS A 197 -15.93 21.15 -3.23
C LYS A 197 -15.40 20.84 -4.65
N LYS A 198 -15.37 21.84 -5.54
CA LYS A 198 -14.95 21.67 -6.94
C LYS A 198 -13.47 21.28 -7.06
N VAL A 199 -12.62 21.87 -6.22
CA VAL A 199 -11.18 21.52 -6.17
C VAL A 199 -11.00 20.13 -5.61
N LEU A 200 -11.68 19.80 -4.51
CA LEU A 200 -11.63 18.47 -3.90
C LEU A 200 -12.13 17.40 -4.87
N ASP A 201 -13.26 17.63 -5.55
CA ASP A 201 -13.81 16.68 -6.53
C ASP A 201 -12.80 16.36 -7.65
N LYS A 202 -12.02 17.35 -8.12
CA LYS A 202 -10.96 17.12 -9.12
C LYS A 202 -9.92 16.08 -8.65
N HIS A 203 -9.54 16.12 -7.38
CA HIS A 203 -8.52 15.21 -6.83
C HIS A 203 -9.08 13.83 -6.46
N ILE A 204 -10.35 13.77 -6.07
CA ILE A 204 -11.01 12.52 -5.63
C ILE A 204 -11.49 11.69 -6.82
N ARG A 205 -12.01 12.33 -7.88
CA ARG A 205 -12.64 11.64 -9.02
C ARG A 205 -11.78 10.59 -9.72
N PRO A 206 -10.47 10.75 -9.93
CA PRO A 206 -9.67 9.67 -10.52
C PRO A 206 -9.78 8.37 -9.72
N PHE A 207 -9.78 8.46 -8.38
CA PHE A 207 -9.92 7.30 -7.51
C PHE A 207 -11.32 6.69 -7.61
N GLU A 208 -12.39 7.50 -7.52
CA GLU A 208 -13.78 7.04 -7.65
C GLU A 208 -14.01 6.33 -8.98
N ASN A 209 -13.48 6.87 -10.09
CA ASN A 209 -13.59 6.28 -11.40
C ASN A 209 -12.97 4.87 -11.47
N ILE A 210 -11.85 4.65 -10.79
CA ILE A 210 -11.15 3.36 -10.79
C ILE A 210 -11.74 2.40 -9.75
N ILE A 211 -12.18 2.90 -8.59
CA ILE A 211 -12.90 2.11 -7.58
C ILE A 211 -14.14 1.49 -8.21
N ASN A 212 -14.92 2.25 -8.98
CA ASN A 212 -16.10 1.77 -9.70
C ASN A 212 -15.78 0.73 -10.80
N LYS A 213 -14.51 0.50 -11.14
CA LYS A 213 -14.05 -0.57 -12.04
C LYS A 213 -13.60 -1.83 -11.31
N GLY A 214 -13.78 -1.88 -9.98
CA GLY A 214 -13.54 -3.09 -9.19
C GLY A 214 -12.10 -3.27 -8.72
N ILE A 215 -11.41 -2.19 -8.38
CA ILE A 215 -10.09 -2.27 -7.76
C ILE A 215 -10.17 -2.86 -6.34
N ASP A 216 -9.11 -3.55 -5.94
CA ASP A 216 -9.10 -4.32 -4.69
C ASP A 216 -8.38 -3.65 -3.52
N ALA A 217 -7.60 -2.59 -3.73
CA ALA A 217 -6.88 -1.94 -2.64
C ALA A 217 -6.64 -0.45 -2.88
N VAL A 218 -6.79 0.35 -1.81
CA VAL A 218 -6.46 1.77 -1.79
C VAL A 218 -5.62 2.11 -0.55
N MET A 219 -4.67 3.02 -0.71
CA MET A 219 -3.92 3.60 0.40
C MET A 219 -4.50 4.97 0.72
N VAL A 220 -4.91 5.17 1.99
CA VAL A 220 -5.51 6.42 2.47
C VAL A 220 -4.45 7.27 3.15
N ASN A 221 -4.29 8.51 2.66
CA ASN A 221 -3.32 9.47 3.18
C ASN A 221 -3.74 10.14 4.50
N HIS A 222 -2.89 11.05 5.00
CA HIS A 222 -3.09 11.75 6.28
C HIS A 222 -3.63 13.18 6.13
N LEU A 223 -4.33 13.50 5.03
CA LEU A 223 -4.95 14.82 4.87
C LEU A 223 -6.09 15.00 5.87
N VAL A 224 -6.18 16.20 6.44
CA VAL A 224 -7.38 16.66 7.17
C VAL A 224 -8.20 17.52 6.22
N ILE A 225 -9.38 17.05 5.83
CA ILE A 225 -10.26 17.69 4.84
C ILE A 225 -11.47 18.26 5.55
N ARG A 226 -11.67 19.58 5.47
CA ARG A 226 -12.82 20.26 6.06
C ARG A 226 -14.12 19.67 5.53
N GLY A 227 -15.03 19.36 6.44
CA GLY A 227 -16.36 18.80 6.09
C GLY A 227 -16.39 17.32 5.73
N MET A 228 -15.23 16.63 5.62
CA MET A 228 -15.17 15.21 5.27
C MET A 228 -14.53 14.35 6.37
N THR A 229 -13.45 14.83 6.99
CA THR A 229 -12.67 14.02 7.96
C THR A 229 -12.90 14.40 9.41
N TYR A 230 -13.74 15.42 9.66
CA TYR A 230 -14.11 15.89 11.01
C TYR A 230 -12.91 16.23 11.90
N GLY A 231 -11.90 16.89 11.32
CA GLY A 231 -10.73 17.41 12.05
C GLY A 231 -9.66 16.37 12.40
N VAL A 232 -9.76 15.17 11.86
CA VAL A 232 -8.74 14.13 12.00
C VAL A 232 -8.20 13.72 10.62
N PRO A 233 -6.97 13.19 10.52
CA PRO A 233 -6.45 12.67 9.25
C PRO A 233 -7.36 11.61 8.62
N ALA A 234 -7.48 11.62 7.31
CA ALA A 234 -8.36 10.73 6.55
C ALA A 234 -8.13 9.24 6.87
N SER A 235 -6.88 8.81 6.99
CA SER A 235 -6.48 7.44 7.31
C SER A 235 -6.96 6.93 8.67
N ILE A 236 -7.32 7.82 9.60
CA ILE A 236 -7.80 7.49 10.94
C ILE A 236 -9.20 8.02 11.22
N SER A 237 -9.92 8.49 10.19
CA SER A 237 -11.28 9.01 10.27
C SER A 237 -12.30 7.90 9.99
N TYR A 238 -13.05 7.49 11.02
CA TYR A 238 -14.14 6.53 10.85
C TYR A 238 -15.16 6.99 9.78
N ASN A 239 -15.61 8.25 9.86
CA ASN A 239 -16.58 8.79 8.90
C ASN A 239 -16.03 8.79 7.47
N PHE A 240 -14.77 9.16 7.28
CA PHE A 240 -14.18 9.17 5.94
C PHE A 240 -14.05 7.77 5.34
N ILE A 241 -13.60 6.81 6.12
CA ILE A 241 -13.41 5.44 5.64
C ILE A 241 -14.75 4.72 5.50
N ASN A 242 -15.60 4.72 6.54
CA ASN A 242 -16.81 3.90 6.51
C ASN A 242 -17.98 4.57 5.82
N GLU A 243 -18.25 5.88 6.05
CA GLU A 243 -19.38 6.52 5.42
C GLU A 243 -19.07 6.97 3.98
N TYR A 244 -17.89 7.59 3.76
CA TYR A 244 -17.57 8.10 2.44
C TYR A 244 -17.02 7.03 1.50
N LEU A 245 -15.94 6.34 1.89
CA LEU A 245 -15.28 5.38 0.99
C LEU A 245 -16.08 4.08 0.86
N ARG A 246 -16.48 3.45 1.97
CA ARG A 246 -17.15 2.15 1.91
C ARG A 246 -18.61 2.27 1.51
N LYS A 247 -19.43 3.07 2.23
CA LYS A 247 -20.88 3.14 1.96
C LYS A 247 -21.19 3.94 0.70
N ARG A 248 -20.71 5.20 0.61
CA ARG A 248 -21.06 6.08 -0.52
C ARG A 248 -20.40 5.63 -1.83
N ASN A 249 -19.12 5.23 -1.81
CA ASN A 249 -18.39 4.76 -3.00
C ASN A 249 -18.44 3.24 -3.16
N ASN A 250 -19.20 2.52 -2.33
CA ASN A 250 -19.36 1.07 -2.37
C ASN A 250 -18.03 0.29 -2.45
N PHE A 251 -16.99 0.78 -1.77
CA PHE A 251 -15.67 0.17 -1.80
C PHE A 251 -15.56 -0.98 -0.80
N ASN A 252 -15.42 -2.19 -1.30
CA ASN A 252 -15.32 -3.41 -0.51
C ASN A 252 -13.92 -4.03 -0.48
N GLY A 253 -12.93 -3.38 -1.11
CA GLY A 253 -11.53 -3.79 -1.11
C GLY A 253 -10.77 -3.41 0.17
N LEU A 254 -9.46 -3.62 0.16
CA LEU A 254 -8.56 -3.28 1.26
C LEU A 254 -8.34 -1.77 1.36
N VAL A 255 -8.49 -1.26 2.57
CA VAL A 255 -8.09 0.09 2.96
C VAL A 255 -6.80 0.00 3.78
N ILE A 256 -5.72 0.50 3.22
CA ILE A 256 -4.39 0.52 3.86
C ILE A 256 -4.12 1.96 4.29
N THR A 257 -3.64 2.19 5.50
CA THR A 257 -3.19 3.54 5.89
C THR A 257 -1.89 3.88 5.16
N ASP A 258 -1.67 5.15 4.84
CA ASP A 258 -0.32 5.63 4.58
C ASP A 258 0.57 5.42 5.81
N GLU A 259 1.89 5.59 5.68
CA GLU A 259 2.82 5.29 6.75
C GLU A 259 2.54 6.12 8.01
N MET A 260 2.12 5.45 9.08
CA MET A 260 1.65 6.10 10.32
C MET A 260 2.70 6.96 11.01
N ASN A 261 4.00 6.73 10.78
CA ASN A 261 5.06 7.57 11.33
C ASN A 261 5.11 8.98 10.71
N MET A 262 4.45 9.17 9.55
CA MET A 262 4.30 10.49 8.91
C MET A 262 3.36 11.41 9.70
N LEU A 263 2.44 10.87 10.48
CA LEU A 263 1.55 11.62 11.38
C LEU A 263 2.28 12.22 12.59
N SER A 264 3.42 12.86 12.43
CA SER A 264 4.25 13.40 13.51
C SER A 264 4.70 12.34 14.54
N ARG A 265 5.98 12.21 14.76
CA ARG A 265 6.59 11.22 15.70
C ARG A 265 5.95 11.23 17.09
N ASN A 266 5.47 12.39 17.56
CA ASN A 266 4.85 12.54 18.88
C ASN A 266 3.37 12.12 18.93
N ILE A 267 2.67 12.15 17.82
CA ILE A 267 1.23 11.87 17.72
C ILE A 267 0.97 10.37 17.71
N PHE A 268 1.79 9.61 16.97
CA PHE A 268 1.65 8.16 16.86
C PHE A 268 1.78 7.43 18.21
N TYR A 269 2.63 7.94 19.10
CA TYR A 269 2.81 7.37 20.44
C TYR A 269 1.71 7.73 21.44
N LYS A 270 0.82 8.68 21.10
CA LYS A 270 -0.31 9.02 21.96
C LYS A 270 -1.40 7.96 21.81
N PHE A 271 -1.74 7.34 22.93
CA PHE A 271 -2.73 6.26 23.00
C PHE A 271 -4.07 6.55 22.28
N ASN A 272 -4.52 7.82 22.31
CA ASN A 272 -5.76 8.23 21.64
C ASN A 272 -5.70 8.11 20.11
N TYR A 273 -4.53 8.28 19.48
CA TYR A 273 -4.38 8.05 18.04
C TYR A 273 -4.42 6.57 17.68
N MET A 274 -3.84 5.72 18.51
CA MET A 274 -3.90 4.27 18.32
C MET A 274 -5.34 3.75 18.37
N LYS A 275 -6.15 4.24 19.31
CA LYS A 275 -7.59 3.96 19.35
C LYS A 275 -8.30 4.40 18.06
N LYS A 276 -8.00 5.61 17.57
CA LYS A 276 -8.58 6.12 16.31
C LYS A 276 -8.22 5.26 15.12
N VAL A 277 -6.94 4.85 14.98
CA VAL A 277 -6.50 3.95 13.91
C VAL A 277 -7.25 2.62 13.94
N ILE A 278 -7.36 1.99 15.11
CA ILE A 278 -8.06 0.71 15.26
C ILE A 278 -9.54 0.85 14.90
N ASN A 279 -10.17 1.96 15.31
CA ASN A 279 -11.59 2.23 15.09
C ASN A 279 -11.88 2.91 13.75
N SER A 280 -10.88 3.20 12.92
CA SER A 280 -11.10 3.94 11.66
C SER A 280 -11.81 3.12 10.59
N GLY A 281 -11.77 1.80 10.65
CA GLY A 281 -12.26 0.91 9.59
C GLY A 281 -11.19 0.62 8.51
N SER A 282 -9.95 1.12 8.67
CA SER A 282 -8.79 0.67 7.88
C SER A 282 -8.54 -0.82 8.11
N ASP A 283 -8.19 -1.55 7.06
CA ASP A 283 -7.89 -2.98 7.17
C ASP A 283 -6.46 -3.23 7.58
N ILE A 284 -5.53 -2.51 6.98
CA ILE A 284 -4.10 -2.66 7.21
C ILE A 284 -3.51 -1.34 7.72
N ILE A 285 -2.81 -1.40 8.82
CA ILE A 285 -2.07 -0.29 9.43
C ILE A 285 -0.61 -0.42 9.03
N LEU A 286 -0.13 0.50 8.19
CA LEU A 286 1.26 0.52 7.74
C LEU A 286 2.14 1.25 8.74
N VAL A 287 3.13 0.56 9.29
CA VAL A 287 3.96 1.05 10.39
C VAL A 287 5.45 0.90 10.10
N LYS A 288 6.18 2.02 10.02
CA LYS A 288 7.64 2.05 9.90
C LYS A 288 8.25 2.82 11.05
N ILE A 289 8.61 2.12 12.11
CA ILE A 289 9.20 2.64 13.34
C ILE A 289 10.42 1.82 13.75
N LYS A 290 11.17 2.28 14.75
CA LYS A 290 12.30 1.55 15.30
C LYS A 290 11.87 0.17 15.79
N ASP A 291 12.74 -0.82 15.67
CA ASP A 291 12.43 -2.23 15.95
C ASP A 291 11.89 -2.46 17.35
N ASN A 292 12.53 -1.88 18.38
CA ASN A 292 12.08 -1.99 19.77
C ASN A 292 10.67 -1.41 20.03
N ASP A 293 10.19 -0.51 19.19
CA ASP A 293 8.89 0.12 19.34
C ASP A 293 7.77 -0.67 18.65
N LYS A 294 8.10 -1.54 17.66
CA LYS A 294 7.12 -2.38 16.97
C LYS A 294 6.35 -3.29 17.94
N PHE A 295 7.07 -3.95 18.85
CA PHE A 295 6.45 -4.79 19.89
C PHE A 295 5.58 -3.98 20.87
N LYS A 296 6.04 -2.79 21.25
CA LYS A 296 5.26 -1.90 22.15
C LYS A 296 3.93 -1.50 21.51
N ILE A 297 3.95 -1.18 20.22
CA ILE A 297 2.76 -0.76 19.47
C ILE A 297 1.76 -1.90 19.36
N ILE A 298 2.17 -3.05 18.85
CA ILE A 298 1.26 -4.17 18.67
C ILE A 298 0.66 -4.63 20.02
N ASN A 299 1.46 -4.69 21.09
CA ASN A 299 0.98 -5.04 22.42
C ASN A 299 -0.05 -4.04 22.99
N LYS A 300 0.15 -2.73 22.76
CA LYS A 300 -0.83 -1.72 23.18
C LYS A 300 -2.14 -1.84 22.41
N CYS A 301 -2.07 -2.11 21.11
CA CYS A 301 -3.25 -2.33 20.28
C CYS A 301 -3.99 -3.60 20.70
N THR A 302 -3.26 -4.69 20.95
CA THR A 302 -3.84 -5.95 21.45
C THR A 302 -4.64 -5.72 22.73
N LYS A 303 -4.01 -5.14 23.75
CA LYS A 303 -4.68 -4.83 25.02
C LYS A 303 -5.92 -3.93 24.85
N TYR A 304 -5.88 -2.98 23.92
CA TYR A 304 -7.02 -2.12 23.66
C TYR A 304 -8.18 -2.89 23.02
N ILE A 305 -7.90 -3.73 22.03
CA ILE A 305 -8.91 -4.52 21.30
C ILE A 305 -9.54 -5.55 22.25
N GLU A 306 -8.73 -6.29 23.02
CA GLU A 306 -9.18 -7.30 23.99
C GLU A 306 -10.20 -6.74 25.00
N ASN A 307 -10.03 -5.47 25.40
CA ASN A 307 -10.90 -4.81 26.38
C ASN A 307 -12.06 -4.01 25.73
N ASN A 308 -12.31 -4.15 24.41
CA ASN A 308 -13.30 -3.37 23.70
C ASN A 308 -14.08 -4.20 22.68
N SER A 309 -15.28 -4.65 23.04
CA SER A 309 -16.14 -5.49 22.19
C SER A 309 -16.51 -4.85 20.84
N GLN A 310 -16.66 -3.52 20.79
CA GLN A 310 -16.92 -2.80 19.54
C GLN A 310 -15.76 -2.91 18.55
N CYS A 311 -14.51 -2.98 19.06
CA CYS A 311 -13.33 -3.15 18.22
C CYS A 311 -13.28 -4.54 17.57
N ILE A 312 -13.81 -5.56 18.24
CA ILE A 312 -13.78 -6.95 17.74
C ILE A 312 -14.59 -7.06 16.45
N LYS A 313 -15.77 -6.45 16.37
CA LYS A 313 -16.57 -6.46 15.14
C LYS A 313 -15.82 -5.80 13.97
N LEU A 314 -15.23 -4.61 14.19
CA LEU A 314 -14.45 -3.93 13.17
C LEU A 314 -13.19 -4.72 12.76
N LEU A 315 -12.61 -5.45 13.72
CA LEU A 315 -11.49 -6.36 13.47
C LEU A 315 -11.93 -7.53 12.58
N ASP A 316 -13.04 -8.18 12.91
CA ASP A 316 -13.58 -9.30 12.14
C ASP A 316 -13.93 -8.88 10.70
N ASP A 317 -14.58 -7.74 10.53
CA ASP A 317 -14.88 -7.17 9.20
C ASP A 317 -13.60 -6.87 8.40
N SER A 318 -12.53 -6.40 9.06
CA SER A 318 -11.24 -6.14 8.43
C SER A 318 -10.54 -7.44 8.02
N VAL A 319 -10.50 -8.42 8.91
CA VAL A 319 -9.85 -9.70 8.64
C VAL A 319 -10.59 -10.47 7.54
N ASP A 320 -11.91 -10.43 7.52
CA ASP A 320 -12.71 -11.01 6.42
C ASP A 320 -12.31 -10.44 5.06
N ARG A 321 -12.15 -9.12 4.95
CA ARG A 321 -11.67 -8.49 3.69
C ARG A 321 -10.25 -8.89 3.36
N ILE A 322 -9.35 -8.95 4.34
CA ILE A 322 -7.97 -9.40 4.16
C ILE A 322 -7.94 -10.85 3.62
N LEU A 323 -8.70 -11.75 4.22
CA LEU A 323 -8.77 -13.16 3.80
C LEU A 323 -9.35 -13.29 2.39
N LYS A 324 -10.42 -12.55 2.06
CA LYS A 324 -11.02 -12.53 0.72
C LYS A 324 -10.02 -12.12 -0.36
N ILE A 325 -9.24 -11.07 -0.08
CA ILE A 325 -8.22 -10.60 -1.03
C ILE A 325 -7.06 -11.59 -1.13
N LYS A 326 -6.55 -12.12 -0.02
CA LYS A 326 -5.51 -13.16 -0.04
C LYS A 326 -5.96 -14.38 -0.86
N TYR A 327 -7.20 -14.79 -0.71
CA TYR A 327 -7.79 -15.88 -1.49
C TYR A 327 -7.94 -15.54 -2.98
N LYS A 328 -8.52 -14.36 -3.29
CA LYS A 328 -8.71 -13.88 -4.67
C LYS A 328 -7.41 -13.86 -5.48
N TYR A 329 -6.31 -13.44 -4.85
CA TYR A 329 -4.99 -13.34 -5.48
C TYR A 329 -4.14 -14.60 -5.31
N ASN A 330 -4.71 -15.65 -4.72
CA ASN A 330 -4.00 -16.91 -4.43
C ASN A 330 -2.66 -16.68 -3.74
N ILE A 331 -2.66 -15.80 -2.72
CA ILE A 331 -1.46 -15.50 -1.95
C ILE A 331 -1.05 -16.73 -1.16
N ASN A 332 0.24 -17.08 -1.20
CA ASN A 332 0.82 -18.20 -0.49
C ASN A 332 2.25 -17.91 -0.04
N ASP A 333 2.77 -18.74 0.84
CA ASP A 333 4.13 -18.66 1.36
C ASP A 333 5.05 -19.71 0.71
N ASP A 334 4.73 -20.17 -0.50
CA ASP A 334 5.59 -21.02 -1.29
C ASP A 334 6.93 -20.34 -1.56
N ILE A 335 8.02 -21.07 -1.39
CA ILE A 335 9.40 -20.64 -1.62
C ILE A 335 10.07 -21.36 -2.79
N SER A 336 9.33 -22.23 -3.50
CA SER A 336 9.81 -23.02 -4.64
C SER A 336 9.87 -22.22 -5.95
N TYR A 337 10.40 -20.99 -5.88
CA TYR A 337 10.62 -20.14 -7.05
C TYR A 337 12.10 -19.73 -7.16
N ASP A 338 12.60 -19.64 -8.40
CA ASP A 338 13.99 -19.31 -8.70
C ASP A 338 14.22 -17.82 -8.95
N GLY A 339 13.14 -17.03 -8.88
CA GLY A 339 13.17 -15.62 -9.25
C GLY A 339 12.89 -15.42 -10.75
N CYS A 340 13.10 -14.20 -11.23
CA CYS A 340 12.88 -13.86 -12.64
C CYS A 340 14.18 -13.88 -13.46
N ASN A 341 14.03 -14.07 -14.77
CA ASN A 341 15.13 -13.91 -15.70
C ASN A 341 15.41 -12.41 -15.91
N VAL A 342 16.50 -11.93 -15.29
CA VAL A 342 16.91 -10.52 -15.29
C VAL A 342 17.12 -9.98 -16.71
N ASP A 343 17.75 -10.75 -17.59
CA ASP A 343 18.05 -10.33 -18.97
C ASP A 343 16.77 -10.19 -19.80
N GLU A 344 15.80 -11.10 -19.62
CA GLU A 344 14.50 -11.02 -20.28
C GLU A 344 13.73 -9.78 -19.83
N ILE A 345 13.67 -9.55 -18.52
CA ILE A 345 13.01 -8.37 -17.94
C ILE A 345 13.67 -7.09 -18.43
N ASN A 346 15.01 -7.02 -18.40
CA ASN A 346 15.76 -5.85 -18.86
C ASN A 346 15.54 -5.55 -20.35
N LYS A 347 15.50 -6.57 -21.21
CA LYS A 347 15.16 -6.39 -22.64
C LYS A 347 13.76 -5.80 -22.84
N ARG A 348 12.78 -6.22 -22.05
CA ARG A 348 11.43 -5.66 -22.10
C ARG A 348 11.41 -4.22 -21.59
N ILE A 349 12.16 -3.92 -20.52
CA ILE A 349 12.29 -2.56 -19.98
C ILE A 349 12.92 -1.63 -21.01
N ASP A 350 14.00 -2.05 -21.69
CA ASP A 350 14.64 -1.27 -22.77
C ASP A 350 13.64 -0.95 -23.86
N LYS A 351 12.96 -1.97 -24.38
CA LYS A 351 11.95 -1.78 -25.44
C LYS A 351 10.85 -0.82 -25.03
N LEU A 352 10.38 -0.90 -23.77
CA LEU A 352 9.38 0.03 -23.24
C LEU A 352 9.96 1.45 -23.13
N ASN A 353 11.16 1.57 -22.57
CA ASN A 353 11.81 2.87 -22.38
C ASN A 353 12.15 3.58 -23.70
N ASP A 354 12.49 2.84 -24.75
CA ASP A 354 12.77 3.40 -26.08
C ASP A 354 11.53 3.99 -26.76
N LEU A 355 10.34 3.54 -26.35
CA LEU A 355 9.06 4.06 -26.84
C LEU A 355 8.60 5.34 -26.10
N CYS A 356 9.30 5.75 -25.02
CA CYS A 356 8.87 6.86 -24.16
C CYS A 356 9.62 8.17 -24.42
#